data_c6644f7f669a93b08eebdaef46217a28
#
_entry.id   c6644f7f669a93b08eebdaef46217a28
#
_cell.length_a   1.000
_cell.length_b   1.000
_cell.length_c   1.000
_cell.angle_alpha   90.00
_cell.angle_beta   90.00
_cell.angle_gamma   90.00
#
_symmetry.space_group_name_H-M   'P 1'
#
loop_
_entity.id
_entity.type
_entity.pdbx_description
1 polymer ?
#
loop_
_entity_poly.entity_id
_entity_poly.type
_entity_poly.pdbx_seq_one_letter_code
_entity_poly.pdbx_strand_id
1 'polypeptide(L)'
;RLSGMLTGTLVTCAVQSSSATTVMTVSFVSAGLLTLAQAISVIMGANIGTTLTAWIMSLGYNLDLSIIVFPAFLIGMVLIYKKRHRVAGDFLFGLAFLFWSLVMLSSVGRDMDLAHNADVVNFFASFDTGSYLTILAFLAAGTIITCIVQSSAAVMAITILLCSTGVLPVYMGIALVMGENIGTTAT
;
A
#
# COMPACT_ATOMS: atom_id res chain seq x y z
N ARG A 1 7.98 8.43 23.14
CA ARG A 1 6.98 7.67 22.37
C ARG A 1 6.61 8.42 21.08
N LEU A 2 6.22 9.69 21.15
CA LEU A 2 5.85 10.48 19.97
C LEU A 2 7.01 10.60 18.96
N SER A 3 8.24 10.82 19.45
CA SER A 3 9.43 10.87 18.60
C SER A 3 9.67 9.56 17.84
N GLY A 4 9.47 8.40 18.50
CA GLY A 4 9.57 7.10 17.84
C GLY A 4 8.54 6.94 16.73
N MET A 5 7.28 7.34 16.96
CA MET A 5 6.23 7.31 15.94
C MET A 5 6.59 8.22 14.76
N LEU A 6 7.02 9.45 15.02
CA LEU A 6 7.45 10.38 13.95
C LEU A 6 8.63 9.81 13.16
N THR A 7 9.62 9.23 13.84
CA THR A 7 10.77 8.58 13.17
C THR A 7 10.30 7.44 12.28
N GLY A 8 9.46 6.53 12.81
CA GLY A 8 8.92 5.41 12.04
C GLY A 8 8.12 5.86 10.83
N THR A 9 7.27 6.89 10.99
CA THR A 9 6.51 7.49 9.89
C THR A 9 7.44 8.06 8.81
N LEU A 10 8.41 8.88 9.19
CA LEU A 10 9.33 9.52 8.24
C LEU A 10 10.21 8.50 7.52
N VAL A 11 10.75 7.51 8.25
CA VAL A 11 11.57 6.45 7.66
C VAL A 11 10.74 5.65 6.66
N THR A 12 9.52 5.23 7.02
CA THR A 12 8.66 4.46 6.12
C THR A 12 8.19 5.29 4.93
N CYS A 13 7.88 6.58 5.10
CA CYS A 13 7.58 7.48 3.99
C CYS A 13 8.75 7.59 3.00
N ALA A 14 9.99 7.62 3.50
CA ALA A 14 11.18 7.73 2.67
C ALA A 14 11.54 6.41 1.98
N VAL A 15 11.49 5.29 2.73
CA VAL A 15 11.87 3.96 2.23
C VAL A 15 10.73 3.30 1.45
N GLN A 16 9.48 3.75 1.65
CA GLN A 16 8.24 3.17 1.08
C GLN A 16 8.08 1.66 1.40
N SER A 17 8.64 1.21 2.54
CA SER A 17 8.55 -0.18 2.99
C SER A 17 8.45 -0.24 4.52
N SER A 18 7.26 -0.54 5.02
CA SER A 18 7.03 -0.77 6.46
C SER A 18 7.71 -2.05 6.94
N SER A 19 7.77 -3.10 6.12
CA SER A 19 8.49 -4.33 6.45
C SER A 19 9.98 -4.08 6.66
N ALA A 20 10.64 -3.32 5.75
CA ALA A 20 12.04 -2.96 5.91
C ALA A 20 12.27 -2.14 7.19
N THR A 21 11.40 -1.18 7.49
CA THR A 21 11.47 -0.40 8.73
C THR A 21 11.30 -1.28 9.97
N THR A 22 10.40 -2.25 9.92
CA THR A 22 10.16 -3.21 11.02
C THR A 22 11.39 -4.08 11.26
N VAL A 23 11.97 -4.68 10.20
CA VAL A 23 13.17 -5.52 10.29
C VAL A 23 14.36 -4.75 10.84
N MET A 24 14.58 -3.50 10.37
CA MET A 24 15.62 -2.62 10.93
C MET A 24 15.38 -2.34 12.42
N THR A 25 14.13 -2.06 12.81
CA THR A 25 13.76 -1.77 14.20
C THR A 25 14.01 -2.98 15.10
N VAL A 26 13.63 -4.19 14.66
CA VAL A 26 13.90 -5.44 15.39
C VAL A 26 15.40 -5.68 15.52
N SER A 27 16.18 -5.42 14.47
CA SER A 27 17.64 -5.52 14.49
C SER A 27 18.27 -4.57 15.52
N PHE A 28 17.77 -3.34 15.63
CA PHE A 28 18.23 -2.37 16.64
C PHE A 28 17.85 -2.79 18.07
N VAL A 29 16.69 -3.40 18.27
CA VAL A 29 16.33 -3.98 19.58
C VAL A 29 17.26 -5.12 19.94
N SER A 30 17.52 -6.02 19.01
CA SER A 30 18.41 -7.16 19.20
C SER A 30 19.86 -6.74 19.49
N ALA A 31 20.29 -5.62 18.91
CA ALA A 31 21.60 -5.00 19.20
C ALA A 31 21.62 -4.17 20.50
N GLY A 32 20.52 -4.07 21.23
CA GLY A 32 20.42 -3.27 22.46
C GLY A 32 20.41 -1.75 22.24
N LEU A 33 20.25 -1.29 21.00
CA LEU A 33 20.23 0.13 20.64
C LEU A 33 18.86 0.79 20.90
N LEU A 34 17.79 -0.01 20.89
CA LEU A 34 16.43 0.43 21.17
C LEU A 34 15.80 -0.44 22.24
N THR A 35 15.02 0.19 23.11
CA THR A 35 14.14 -0.53 24.03
C THR A 35 12.89 -1.03 23.30
N LEU A 36 12.24 -2.06 23.81
CA LEU A 36 11.00 -2.60 23.24
C LEU A 36 9.92 -1.50 23.11
N ALA A 37 9.78 -0.63 24.12
CA ALA A 37 8.81 0.46 24.09
C ALA A 37 9.09 1.50 22.98
N GLN A 38 10.36 1.76 22.67
CA GLN A 38 10.77 2.61 21.56
C GLN A 38 10.49 1.93 20.22
N ALA A 39 10.81 0.64 20.10
CA ALA A 39 10.56 -0.16 18.91
C ALA A 39 9.06 -0.21 18.56
N ILE A 40 8.19 -0.48 19.54
CA ILE A 40 6.73 -0.45 19.33
C ILE A 40 6.30 0.92 18.80
N SER A 41 6.85 2.02 19.34
CA SER A 41 6.51 3.36 18.85
C SER A 41 6.95 3.59 17.41
N VAL A 42 8.11 3.07 17.00
CA VAL A 42 8.62 3.16 15.62
C VAL A 42 7.75 2.32 14.67
N ILE A 43 7.36 1.10 15.06
CA ILE A 43 6.49 0.23 14.26
C ILE A 43 5.10 0.85 14.08
N MET A 44 4.52 1.45 15.12
CA MET A 44 3.28 2.21 14.99
C MET A 44 3.41 3.36 13.99
N GLY A 45 4.55 4.05 14.01
CA GLY A 45 4.86 5.10 13.03
C GLY A 45 5.03 4.54 11.63
N ALA A 46 5.65 3.37 11.47
CA ALA A 46 5.82 2.72 10.17
C ALA A 46 4.47 2.42 9.51
N ASN A 47 3.48 1.96 10.27
CA ASN A 47 2.12 1.75 9.75
C ASN A 47 1.45 3.06 9.29
N ILE A 48 1.69 4.16 10.01
CA ILE A 48 1.22 5.48 9.56
C ILE A 48 1.93 5.89 8.26
N GLY A 49 3.24 5.64 8.16
CA GLY A 49 4.02 5.95 6.95
C GLY A 49 3.53 5.24 5.69
N THR A 50 3.00 4.03 5.83
CA THR A 50 2.38 3.27 4.72
C THR A 50 1.17 3.99 4.12
N THR A 51 0.48 4.85 4.88
CA THR A 51 -0.66 5.62 4.35
C THR A 51 -0.26 6.58 3.24
N LEU A 52 1.00 7.05 3.20
CA LEU A 52 1.49 7.86 2.09
C LEU A 52 1.43 7.09 0.77
N THR A 53 1.77 5.80 0.78
CA THR A 53 1.63 4.93 -0.40
C THR A 53 0.16 4.87 -0.87
N ALA A 54 -0.78 4.72 0.06
CA ALA A 54 -2.21 4.74 -0.24
C ALA A 54 -2.66 6.06 -0.88
N TRP A 55 -2.17 7.20 -0.39
CA TRP A 55 -2.44 8.51 -0.98
C TRP A 55 -1.92 8.62 -2.41
N ILE A 56 -0.68 8.19 -2.65
CA ILE A 56 -0.07 8.19 -4.00
C ILE A 56 -0.89 7.30 -4.94
N MET A 57 -1.30 6.11 -4.49
CA MET A 57 -2.14 5.20 -5.28
C MET A 57 -3.51 5.79 -5.57
N SER A 58 -4.18 6.36 -4.56
CA SER A 58 -5.50 7.00 -4.73
C SER A 58 -5.44 8.17 -5.71
N LEU A 59 -4.39 8.98 -5.66
CA LEU A 59 -4.16 10.03 -6.67
C LEU A 59 -3.96 9.43 -8.06
N GLY A 60 -3.22 8.31 -8.15
CA GLY A 60 -2.97 7.61 -9.40
C GLY A 60 -4.25 7.06 -10.05
N TYR A 61 -5.22 6.61 -9.27
CA TYR A 61 -6.52 6.16 -9.79
C TYR A 61 -7.43 7.30 -10.23
N ASN A 62 -7.34 8.47 -9.59
CA ASN A 62 -8.21 9.61 -9.87
C ASN A 62 -7.71 10.53 -10.99
N LEU A 63 -6.41 10.47 -11.30
CA LEU A 63 -5.79 11.29 -12.34
C LEU A 63 -5.51 10.43 -13.59
N ASP A 64 -5.69 11.01 -14.76
CA ASP A 64 -5.23 10.37 -16.00
C ASP A 64 -3.71 10.52 -16.11
N LEU A 65 -3.00 9.61 -15.43
CA LEU A 65 -1.55 9.61 -15.37
C LEU A 65 -0.87 9.08 -16.64
N SER A 66 -1.64 8.53 -17.59
CA SER A 66 -1.10 7.99 -18.84
C SER A 66 -0.27 9.02 -19.60
N ILE A 67 -0.68 10.29 -19.55
CA ILE A 67 0.01 11.40 -20.22
C ILE A 67 1.37 11.69 -19.56
N ILE A 68 1.49 11.48 -18.24
CA ILE A 68 2.70 11.83 -17.47
C ILE A 68 3.69 10.66 -17.43
N VAL A 69 3.20 9.42 -17.49
CA VAL A 69 4.03 8.20 -17.36
C VAL A 69 5.12 8.14 -18.42
N PHE A 70 4.78 8.30 -19.70
CA PHE A 70 5.77 8.20 -20.78
C PHE A 70 6.85 9.28 -20.73
N PRO A 71 6.53 10.59 -20.56
CA PRO A 71 7.54 11.61 -20.36
C PRO A 71 8.41 11.34 -19.12
N ALA A 72 7.84 10.87 -18.02
CA ALA A 72 8.58 10.54 -16.82
C ALA A 72 9.57 9.39 -17.04
N PHE A 73 9.18 8.35 -17.81
CA PHE A 73 10.10 7.29 -18.22
C PHE A 73 11.27 7.83 -19.02
N LEU A 74 11.02 8.64 -20.05
CA LEU A 74 12.06 9.19 -20.91
C LEU A 74 13.02 10.09 -20.13
N ILE A 75 12.50 10.99 -19.32
CA ILE A 75 13.31 11.89 -18.48
C ILE A 75 14.11 11.07 -17.45
N GLY A 76 13.47 10.11 -16.79
CA GLY A 76 14.12 9.21 -15.84
C GLY A 76 15.29 8.45 -16.49
N MET A 77 15.07 7.87 -17.66
CA MET A 77 16.11 7.18 -18.42
C MET A 77 17.28 8.10 -18.74
N VAL A 78 17.03 9.30 -19.28
CA VAL A 78 18.08 10.28 -19.60
C VAL A 78 18.87 10.68 -18.35
N LEU A 79 18.19 10.87 -17.21
CA LEU A 79 18.84 11.25 -15.95
C LEU A 79 19.69 10.13 -15.37
N ILE A 80 19.31 8.86 -15.53
CA ILE A 80 20.08 7.69 -15.09
C ILE A 80 21.45 7.67 -15.78
N TYR A 81 21.52 7.98 -17.07
CA TYR A 81 22.78 8.04 -17.82
C TYR A 81 23.67 9.21 -17.40
N LYS A 82 23.11 10.27 -16.79
CA LYS A 82 23.88 11.40 -16.28
C LYS A 82 24.36 11.11 -14.85
N LYS A 83 25.63 10.74 -14.67
CA LYS A 83 26.24 10.40 -13.36
C LYS A 83 25.84 11.35 -12.20
N ARG A 84 25.72 12.65 -12.49
CA ARG A 84 25.40 13.69 -11.49
C ARG A 84 23.95 13.59 -10.98
N HIS A 85 23.01 13.09 -11.79
CA HIS A 85 21.57 13.10 -11.50
C HIS A 85 20.97 11.70 -11.45
N ARG A 86 21.81 10.66 -11.34
CA ARG A 86 21.39 9.26 -11.38
C ARG A 86 20.33 8.94 -10.34
N VAL A 87 20.50 9.39 -9.08
CA VAL A 87 19.53 9.13 -8.01
C VAL A 87 18.15 9.72 -8.33
N ALA A 88 18.11 10.94 -8.88
CA ALA A 88 16.85 11.56 -9.32
C ALA A 88 16.24 10.80 -10.50
N GLY A 89 17.07 10.28 -11.40
CA GLY A 89 16.67 9.44 -12.52
C GLY A 89 16.06 8.12 -12.04
N ASP A 90 16.72 7.42 -11.13
CA ASP A 90 16.25 6.16 -10.54
C ASP A 90 14.91 6.36 -9.82
N PHE A 91 14.77 7.45 -9.06
CA PHE A 91 13.51 7.80 -8.38
C PHE A 91 12.37 8.07 -9.37
N LEU A 92 12.62 8.92 -10.38
CA LEU A 92 11.60 9.27 -11.38
C LEU A 92 11.19 8.07 -12.22
N PHE A 93 12.14 7.21 -12.57
CA PHE A 93 11.90 5.97 -13.31
C PHE A 93 11.06 4.98 -12.49
N GLY A 94 11.40 4.80 -11.20
CA GLY A 94 10.61 3.96 -10.28
C GLY A 94 9.19 4.49 -10.09
N LEU A 95 9.02 5.82 -9.95
CA LEU A 95 7.71 6.45 -9.85
C LEU A 95 6.88 6.27 -11.13
N ALA A 96 7.51 6.38 -12.30
CA ALA A 96 6.86 6.13 -13.59
C ALA A 96 6.35 4.68 -13.71
N PHE A 97 7.16 3.68 -13.28
CA PHE A 97 6.73 2.28 -13.21
C PHE A 97 5.57 2.06 -12.25
N LEU A 98 5.60 2.70 -11.08
CA LEU A 98 4.50 2.63 -10.12
C LEU A 98 3.19 3.12 -10.76
N PHE A 99 3.20 4.30 -11.35
CA PHE A 99 2.01 4.84 -11.99
C PHE A 99 1.58 4.02 -13.22
N TRP A 100 2.51 3.53 -14.02
CA TRP A 100 2.17 2.64 -15.13
C TRP A 100 1.49 1.36 -14.64
N SER A 101 2.00 0.75 -13.58
CA SER A 101 1.39 -0.44 -12.97
C SER A 101 -0.03 -0.16 -12.47
N LEU A 102 -0.28 1.03 -11.89
CA LEU A 102 -1.62 1.44 -11.46
C LEU A 102 -2.56 1.63 -12.65
N VAL A 103 -2.08 2.23 -13.77
CA VAL A 103 -2.87 2.37 -15.01
C VAL A 103 -3.23 0.99 -15.57
N MET A 104 -2.26 0.06 -15.62
CA MET A 104 -2.50 -1.32 -16.06
C MET A 104 -3.48 -2.04 -15.15
N LEU A 105 -3.34 -1.94 -13.84
CA LEU A 105 -4.25 -2.54 -12.87
C LEU A 105 -5.68 -1.99 -13.03
N SER A 106 -5.81 -0.67 -13.21
CA SER A 106 -7.09 -0.02 -13.47
C SER A 106 -7.73 -0.48 -14.78
N SER A 107 -6.95 -0.67 -15.84
CA SER A 107 -7.48 -1.18 -17.12
C SER A 107 -7.99 -2.61 -16.98
N VAL A 108 -7.22 -3.49 -16.36
CA VAL A 108 -7.64 -4.87 -16.08
C VAL A 108 -8.91 -4.89 -15.21
N GLY A 109 -8.97 -4.05 -14.17
CA GLY A 109 -10.16 -3.96 -13.31
C GLY A 109 -11.42 -3.51 -14.08
N ARG A 110 -11.27 -2.61 -15.06
CA ARG A 110 -12.38 -2.20 -15.94
C ARG A 110 -12.75 -3.29 -16.94
N ASP A 111 -11.76 -3.94 -17.54
CA ASP A 111 -11.97 -5.00 -18.55
C ASP A 111 -12.65 -6.24 -17.94
N MET A 112 -12.38 -6.53 -16.66
CA MET A 112 -13.04 -7.61 -15.92
C MET A 112 -14.51 -7.29 -15.60
N ASP A 113 -14.91 -6.02 -15.69
CA ASP A 113 -16.27 -5.52 -15.41
C ASP A 113 -16.89 -6.10 -14.12
N LEU A 114 -16.07 -6.13 -13.06
CA LEU A 114 -16.42 -6.76 -11.78
C LEU A 114 -17.68 -6.15 -11.15
N ALA A 115 -17.94 -4.87 -11.44
CA ALA A 115 -19.11 -4.17 -10.90
C ALA A 115 -20.45 -4.67 -11.50
N HIS A 116 -20.43 -5.23 -12.70
CA HIS A 116 -21.62 -5.80 -13.35
C HIS A 116 -21.65 -7.33 -13.35
N ASN A 117 -20.60 -7.96 -12.79
CA ASN A 117 -20.59 -9.41 -12.62
C ASN A 117 -21.54 -9.81 -11.49
N ALA A 118 -22.63 -10.49 -11.82
CA ALA A 118 -23.67 -10.88 -10.87
C ALA A 118 -23.13 -11.72 -9.70
N ASP A 119 -22.18 -12.62 -9.97
CA ASP A 119 -21.61 -13.48 -8.94
C ASP A 119 -20.78 -12.69 -7.93
N VAL A 120 -19.99 -11.73 -8.40
CA VAL A 120 -19.18 -10.86 -7.56
C VAL A 120 -20.05 -9.92 -6.73
N VAL A 121 -21.04 -9.28 -7.35
CA VAL A 121 -21.98 -8.38 -6.66
C VAL A 121 -22.79 -9.14 -5.62
N ASN A 122 -23.32 -10.32 -5.95
CA ASN A 122 -24.08 -11.15 -5.01
C ASN A 122 -23.19 -11.65 -3.87
N PHE A 123 -21.93 -11.99 -4.15
CA PHE A 123 -20.98 -12.39 -3.10
C PHE A 123 -20.82 -11.26 -2.06
N PHE A 124 -20.52 -10.03 -2.48
CA PHE A 124 -20.37 -8.92 -1.55
C PHE A 124 -21.70 -8.49 -0.91
N ALA A 125 -22.82 -8.59 -1.64
CA ALA A 125 -24.16 -8.28 -1.13
C ALA A 125 -24.65 -9.32 -0.08
N SER A 126 -24.09 -10.53 -0.08
CA SER A 126 -24.42 -11.56 0.92
C SER A 126 -23.92 -11.23 2.32
N PHE A 127 -22.96 -10.32 2.44
CA PHE A 127 -22.42 -9.90 3.73
C PHE A 127 -23.29 -8.78 4.34
N ASP A 128 -23.75 -8.99 5.56
CA ASP A 128 -24.42 -7.94 6.31
C ASP A 128 -23.41 -6.85 6.69
N THR A 129 -23.63 -5.68 6.11
CA THR A 129 -22.76 -4.52 6.23
C THR A 129 -22.72 -3.91 7.63
N GLY A 130 -23.71 -4.19 8.47
CA GLY A 130 -23.76 -3.75 9.87
C GLY A 130 -23.22 -4.75 10.88
N SER A 131 -22.86 -5.96 10.43
CA SER A 131 -22.41 -7.03 11.33
C SER A 131 -20.94 -6.91 11.70
N TYR A 132 -20.63 -6.97 12.99
CA TYR A 132 -19.24 -7.08 13.48
C TYR A 132 -18.52 -8.32 12.92
N LEU A 133 -19.27 -9.41 12.66
CA LEU A 133 -18.70 -10.63 12.10
C LEU A 133 -18.14 -10.39 10.69
N THR A 134 -18.86 -9.61 9.88
CA THR A 134 -18.39 -9.20 8.55
C THR A 134 -17.11 -8.39 8.63
N ILE A 135 -17.04 -7.41 9.54
CA ILE A 135 -15.82 -6.60 9.73
C ILE A 135 -14.65 -7.50 10.14
N LEU A 136 -14.85 -8.42 11.07
CA LEU A 136 -13.80 -9.36 11.49
C LEU A 136 -13.39 -10.32 10.37
N ALA A 137 -14.32 -10.78 9.53
CA ALA A 137 -14.01 -11.64 8.39
C ALA A 137 -13.13 -10.91 7.35
N PHE A 138 -13.45 -9.66 7.02
CA PHE A 138 -12.66 -8.85 6.08
C PHE A 138 -11.30 -8.46 6.69
N LEU A 139 -11.23 -8.17 7.98
CA LEU A 139 -9.98 -7.96 8.69
C LEU A 139 -9.10 -9.21 8.65
N ALA A 140 -9.67 -10.38 8.94
CA ALA A 140 -8.93 -11.65 8.86
C ALA A 140 -8.48 -11.95 7.42
N ALA A 141 -9.34 -11.69 6.42
CA ALA A 141 -8.99 -11.85 5.01
C ALA A 141 -7.81 -10.95 4.61
N GLY A 142 -7.85 -9.66 4.96
CA GLY A 142 -6.74 -8.73 4.71
C GLY A 142 -5.44 -9.18 5.38
N THR A 143 -5.52 -9.68 6.61
CA THR A 143 -4.36 -10.23 7.34
C THR A 143 -3.77 -11.43 6.60
N ILE A 144 -4.61 -12.43 6.25
CA ILE A 144 -4.16 -13.66 5.59
C ILE A 144 -3.57 -13.36 4.21
N ILE A 145 -4.26 -12.54 3.41
CA ILE A 145 -3.80 -12.18 2.06
C ILE A 145 -2.43 -11.49 2.15
N THR A 146 -2.27 -10.54 3.06
CA THR A 146 -1.00 -9.81 3.22
C THR A 146 0.12 -10.71 3.74
N CYS A 147 -0.18 -11.65 4.65
CA CYS A 147 0.80 -12.66 5.09
C CYS A 147 1.31 -13.54 3.94
N ILE A 148 0.42 -13.87 2.99
CA ILE A 148 0.76 -14.73 1.83
C ILE A 148 1.51 -13.91 0.78
N VAL A 149 0.98 -12.73 0.42
CA VAL A 149 1.53 -11.86 -0.64
C VAL A 149 2.82 -11.17 -0.21
N GLN A 150 3.00 -10.96 1.10
CA GLN A 150 4.15 -10.26 1.70
C GLN A 150 4.32 -8.80 1.18
N SER A 151 3.23 -8.21 0.68
CA SER A 151 3.22 -6.84 0.16
C SER A 151 1.88 -6.16 0.48
N SER A 152 1.87 -5.36 1.54
CA SER A 152 0.71 -4.54 1.90
C SER A 152 0.36 -3.54 0.79
N ALA A 153 1.36 -2.97 0.11
CA ALA A 153 1.12 -2.05 -1.00
C ALA A 153 0.35 -2.72 -2.16
N ALA A 154 0.68 -3.97 -2.51
CA ALA A 154 -0.03 -4.69 -3.56
C ALA A 154 -1.49 -5.00 -3.17
N VAL A 155 -1.72 -5.44 -1.93
CA VAL A 155 -3.08 -5.72 -1.42
C VAL A 155 -3.88 -4.43 -1.34
N MET A 156 -3.27 -3.34 -0.86
CA MET A 156 -3.90 -2.02 -0.79
C MET A 156 -4.29 -1.48 -2.17
N ALA A 157 -3.45 -1.67 -3.20
CA ALA A 157 -3.78 -1.26 -4.57
C ALA A 157 -5.05 -1.95 -5.08
N ILE A 158 -5.17 -3.25 -4.83
CA ILE A 158 -6.37 -4.03 -5.19
C ILE A 158 -7.58 -3.57 -4.37
N THR A 159 -7.41 -3.36 -3.07
CA THR A 159 -8.50 -2.87 -2.19
C THR A 159 -9.02 -1.51 -2.65
N ILE A 160 -8.12 -0.57 -2.97
CA ILE A 160 -8.50 0.75 -3.50
C ILE A 160 -9.23 0.60 -4.84
N LEU A 161 -8.74 -0.25 -5.75
CA LEU A 161 -9.39 -0.51 -7.02
C LEU A 161 -10.82 -1.03 -6.82
N LEU A 162 -11.02 -2.06 -5.99
CA LEU A 162 -12.34 -2.63 -5.73
C LEU A 162 -13.29 -1.63 -5.06
N CYS A 163 -12.78 -0.76 -4.20
CA CYS A 163 -13.59 0.32 -3.62
C CYS A 163 -13.92 1.41 -4.66
N SER A 164 -12.97 1.78 -5.52
CA SER A 164 -13.17 2.83 -6.53
C SER A 164 -14.13 2.41 -7.65
N THR A 165 -14.19 1.12 -7.95
CA THR A 165 -15.14 0.54 -8.90
C THR A 165 -16.52 0.27 -8.30
N GLY A 166 -16.69 0.50 -6.98
CA GLY A 166 -17.95 0.28 -6.29
C GLY A 166 -18.29 -1.19 -5.99
N VAL A 167 -17.38 -2.12 -6.30
CA VAL A 167 -17.52 -3.56 -6.03
C VAL A 167 -17.47 -3.84 -4.53
N LEU A 168 -16.52 -3.20 -3.84
CA LEU A 168 -16.30 -3.37 -2.40
C LEU A 168 -16.79 -2.12 -1.65
N PRO A 169 -17.73 -2.24 -0.71
CA PRO A 169 -18.12 -1.14 0.17
C PRO A 169 -16.92 -0.60 0.97
N VAL A 170 -16.82 0.72 1.07
CA VAL A 170 -15.63 1.41 1.65
C VAL A 170 -15.29 0.92 3.06
N TYR A 171 -16.29 0.66 3.91
CA TYR A 171 -16.02 0.21 5.28
C TYR A 171 -15.50 -1.25 5.34
N MET A 172 -15.86 -2.12 4.39
CA MET A 172 -15.21 -3.44 4.23
C MET A 172 -13.77 -3.27 3.74
N GLY A 173 -13.53 -2.31 2.83
CA GLY A 173 -12.18 -1.91 2.42
C GLY A 173 -11.34 -1.42 3.60
N ILE A 174 -11.91 -0.63 4.50
CA ILE A 174 -11.23 -0.20 5.73
C ILE A 174 -10.84 -1.40 6.59
N ALA A 175 -11.74 -2.37 6.78
CA ALA A 175 -11.46 -3.59 7.53
C ALA A 175 -10.33 -4.41 6.90
N LEU A 176 -10.31 -4.54 5.57
CA LEU A 176 -9.20 -5.15 4.82
C LEU A 176 -7.88 -4.45 5.10
N VAL A 177 -7.82 -3.12 4.97
CA VAL A 177 -6.61 -2.31 5.22
C VAL A 177 -6.13 -2.44 6.67
N MET A 178 -7.04 -2.49 7.63
CA MET A 178 -6.66 -2.79 9.03
C MET A 178 -6.02 -4.18 9.15
N GLY A 179 -6.57 -5.19 8.45
CA GLY A 179 -6.01 -6.52 8.38
C GLY A 179 -4.64 -6.55 7.69
N GLU A 180 -4.46 -5.78 6.62
CA GLU A 180 -3.17 -5.64 5.92
C GLU A 180 -2.05 -5.14 6.87
N ASN A 181 -2.35 -4.17 7.72
CA ASN A 181 -1.40 -3.67 8.72
C ASN A 181 -1.02 -4.76 9.74
N ILE A 182 -1.97 -5.62 10.12
CA ILE A 182 -1.67 -6.77 10.97
C ILE A 182 -0.83 -7.80 10.20
N GLY A 183 -1.21 -8.11 8.95
CA GLY A 183 -0.51 -9.06 8.09
C GLY A 183 0.94 -8.67 7.81
N THR A 184 1.23 -7.36 7.71
CA THR A 184 2.59 -6.84 7.54
C THR A 184 3.50 -7.18 8.72
N THR A 185 2.94 -7.43 9.91
CA THR A 185 3.76 -7.82 11.09
C THR A 185 4.25 -9.26 11.02
N ALA A 186 3.75 -10.07 10.09
CA ALA A 186 4.22 -11.44 9.87
C ALA A 186 5.53 -11.53 9.06
N THR A 187 5.98 -10.39 8.48
CA THR A 187 7.29 -10.28 7.82
C THR A 187 8.38 -10.00 8.83
#